data_9fbff47de82aaf71ba83e80bb384f265
#
_entry.id   9fbff47de82aaf71ba83e80bb384f265
#
_cell.length_a   1.000
_cell.length_b   1.000
_cell.length_c   1.000
_cell.angle_alpha   90.00
_cell.angle_beta   90.00
_cell.angle_gamma   90.00
#
_symmetry.space_group_name_H-M   'P 1'
#
loop_
_entity.id
_entity.type
_entity.pdbx_description
1 polymer ?
#
loop_
_entity_poly.entity_id
_entity_poly.type
_entity_poly.pdbx_seq_one_letter_code
_entity_poly.pdbx_strand_id
1 'polypeptide(L)'
;MLVSLALDSYPAEVLSRPSLPAQRFAVTLLSAAQKMLAGRFAAEGRPSARLALDDVPHVRGSLSGALIPSEGLAALECSVARRVPAGDHLLVIASVIGVPYTAETGDPLIRFRGRYPVL
;
A
#
# COMPACT_ATOMS: atom_id res chain seq x y z
N MET A 1 10.56 -0.02 7.07
CA MET A 1 9.83 -0.29 5.81
C MET A 1 10.58 0.31 4.65
N LEU A 2 10.83 -0.48 3.63
CA LEU A 2 11.39 -0.01 2.37
C LEU A 2 10.42 -0.36 1.25
N VAL A 3 10.03 0.66 0.49
CA VAL A 3 9.14 0.49 -0.67
C VAL A 3 9.86 1.01 -1.91
N SER A 4 9.85 0.22 -2.98
CA SER A 4 10.39 0.62 -4.27
C SER A 4 9.23 0.91 -5.22
N LEU A 5 9.13 2.14 -5.69
CA LEU A 5 8.03 2.62 -6.52
C LEU A 5 8.55 3.02 -7.89
N ALA A 6 7.88 2.56 -8.95
CA ALA A 6 8.19 3.03 -10.29
C ALA A 6 7.91 4.54 -10.40
N LEU A 7 8.82 5.30 -11.00
CA LEU A 7 8.70 6.77 -11.06
C LEU A 7 7.45 7.25 -11.80
N ASP A 8 6.92 6.47 -12.72
CA ASP A 8 5.69 6.78 -13.46
C ASP A 8 4.41 6.38 -12.72
N SER A 9 4.53 5.84 -11.51
CA SER A 9 3.37 5.43 -10.71
C SER A 9 2.80 6.60 -9.90
N TYR A 10 1.49 6.51 -9.61
CA TYR A 10 0.80 7.49 -8.77
C TYR A 10 1.39 7.55 -7.34
N PRO A 11 1.67 6.42 -6.66
CA PRO A 11 2.30 6.49 -5.34
C PRO A 11 3.66 7.18 -5.36
N ALA A 12 4.47 6.97 -6.41
CA ALA A 12 5.76 7.66 -6.52
C ALA A 12 5.57 9.16 -6.68
N GLU A 13 4.60 9.59 -7.46
CA GLU A 13 4.28 11.01 -7.62
C GLU A 13 3.91 11.65 -6.28
N VAL A 14 3.03 11.02 -5.52
CA VAL A 14 2.58 11.54 -4.23
C VAL A 14 3.73 11.55 -3.21
N LEU A 15 4.47 10.44 -3.09
CA LEU A 15 5.50 10.29 -2.07
C LEU A 15 6.83 10.95 -2.42
N SER A 16 7.01 11.45 -3.65
CA SER A 16 8.20 12.20 -4.02
C SER A 16 8.19 13.65 -3.49
N ARG A 17 7.05 14.15 -3.09
CA ARG A 17 6.90 15.53 -2.63
C ARG A 17 7.32 15.67 -1.16
N PRO A 18 8.32 16.51 -0.85
CA PRO A 18 8.63 16.82 0.55
C PRO A 18 7.44 17.54 1.19
N SER A 19 7.13 17.19 2.42
CA SER A 19 6.05 17.83 3.18
C SER A 19 6.41 17.91 4.66
N LEU A 20 5.84 18.92 5.33
CA LEU A 20 5.91 19.07 6.77
C LEU A 20 4.47 19.13 7.32
N PRO A 21 4.10 18.25 8.26
CA PRO A 21 4.91 17.15 8.80
C PRO A 21 5.23 16.09 7.75
N ALA A 22 6.12 15.15 8.09
CA ALA A 22 6.52 14.07 7.19
C ALA A 22 5.30 13.32 6.65
N GLN A 23 5.34 12.98 5.37
CA GLN A 23 4.25 12.23 4.74
C GLN A 23 4.11 10.85 5.36
N ARG A 24 2.86 10.40 5.46
CA ARG A 24 2.50 9.10 6.00
C ARG A 24 1.70 8.32 4.97
N PHE A 25 1.82 7.01 5.03
CA PHE A 25 1.08 6.09 4.16
C PHE A 25 0.82 4.78 4.89
N ALA A 26 -0.01 3.94 4.31
CA ALA A 26 -0.27 2.61 4.83
C ALA A 26 0.07 1.55 3.79
N VAL A 27 0.52 0.41 4.29
CA VAL A 27 0.77 -0.79 3.50
C VAL A 27 -0.16 -1.88 4.01
N THR A 28 -0.90 -2.51 3.11
CA THR A 28 -1.75 -3.64 3.45
C THR A 28 -1.23 -4.88 2.75
N LEU A 29 -1.00 -5.94 3.53
CA LEU A 29 -0.72 -7.27 3.01
C LEU A 29 -2.05 -7.94 2.70
N LEU A 30 -2.35 -8.12 1.41
CA LEU A 30 -3.64 -8.61 0.99
C LEU A 30 -3.78 -10.12 1.21
N SER A 31 -5.00 -10.56 1.50
CA SER A 31 -5.35 -11.97 1.56
C SER A 31 -5.64 -12.53 0.17
N ALA A 32 -5.65 -13.86 0.05
CA ALA A 32 -5.94 -14.54 -1.20
C ALA A 32 -7.33 -14.19 -1.77
N ALA A 33 -8.27 -13.80 -0.93
CA ALA A 33 -9.61 -13.37 -1.33
C ALA A 33 -9.65 -11.97 -1.98
N GLN A 34 -8.55 -11.20 -1.91
CA GLN A 34 -8.51 -9.81 -2.36
C GLN A 34 -7.82 -9.62 -3.71
N LYS A 35 -7.86 -10.62 -4.57
CA LYS A 35 -7.26 -10.57 -5.90
C LYS A 35 -7.79 -9.41 -6.76
N MET A 36 -9.11 -9.18 -6.74
CA MET A 36 -9.71 -8.08 -7.49
C MET A 36 -9.20 -6.72 -7.02
N LEU A 37 -9.04 -6.57 -5.71
CA LEU A 37 -8.52 -5.34 -5.12
C LEU A 37 -7.08 -5.07 -5.57
N ALA A 38 -6.24 -6.10 -5.57
CA ALA A 38 -4.87 -5.98 -6.08
C ALA A 38 -4.85 -5.50 -7.54
N GLY A 39 -5.74 -6.04 -8.37
CA GLY A 39 -5.88 -5.62 -9.77
C GLY A 39 -6.28 -4.16 -9.91
N ARG A 40 -7.20 -3.67 -9.07
CA ARG A 40 -7.61 -2.26 -9.08
C ARG A 40 -6.44 -1.32 -8.77
N PHE A 41 -5.63 -1.66 -7.79
CA PHE A 41 -4.48 -0.82 -7.41
C PHE A 41 -3.31 -0.92 -8.38
N ALA A 42 -3.19 -2.02 -9.11
CA ALA A 42 -2.13 -2.21 -10.11
C ALA A 42 -2.48 -1.64 -11.49
N ALA A 43 -3.73 -1.30 -11.75
CA ALA A 43 -4.17 -0.80 -13.05
C ALA A 43 -3.56 0.55 -13.37
N GLU A 44 -3.19 0.74 -14.65
CA GLU A 44 -2.79 2.06 -15.14
C GLU A 44 -3.97 3.03 -15.08
N GLY A 45 -3.68 4.29 -14.74
CA GLY A 45 -4.72 5.30 -14.59
C GLY A 45 -5.73 4.97 -13.50
N ARG A 46 -5.30 4.23 -12.48
CA ARG A 46 -6.19 3.79 -11.42
C ARG A 46 -6.90 4.98 -10.76
N PRO A 47 -8.14 4.78 -10.28
CA PRO A 47 -8.82 5.80 -9.49
C PRO A 47 -8.12 6.01 -8.16
N SER A 48 -8.48 7.07 -7.45
CA SER A 48 -8.02 7.30 -6.09
C SER A 48 -8.37 6.10 -5.19
N ALA A 49 -7.64 5.94 -4.09
CA ALA A 49 -7.93 4.89 -3.13
C ALA A 49 -9.38 4.94 -2.63
N ARG A 50 -9.93 6.13 -2.47
CA ARG A 50 -11.33 6.32 -2.07
C ARG A 50 -12.31 5.64 -3.04
N LEU A 51 -12.10 5.79 -4.36
CA LEU A 51 -12.96 5.15 -5.36
C LEU A 51 -12.67 3.66 -5.47
N ALA A 52 -11.39 3.26 -5.40
CA ALA A 52 -11.00 1.85 -5.49
C ALA A 52 -11.56 1.02 -4.33
N LEU A 53 -11.77 1.63 -3.16
CA LEU A 53 -12.25 0.96 -1.96
C LEU A 53 -13.73 1.20 -1.66
N ASP A 54 -14.45 1.92 -2.51
CA ASP A 54 -15.83 2.35 -2.25
C ASP A 54 -16.77 1.18 -1.92
N ASP A 55 -16.63 0.05 -2.61
CA ASP A 55 -17.43 -1.16 -2.41
C ASP A 55 -16.73 -2.25 -1.58
N VAL A 56 -15.65 -1.92 -0.91
CA VAL A 56 -14.81 -2.87 -0.16
C VAL A 56 -14.75 -2.42 1.31
N PRO A 57 -14.87 -3.35 2.27
CA PRO A 57 -14.68 -2.99 3.67
C PRO A 57 -13.31 -2.36 3.91
N HIS A 58 -13.30 -1.18 4.50
CA HIS A 58 -12.09 -0.44 4.78
C HIS A 58 -12.27 0.48 5.98
N VAL A 59 -11.16 0.91 6.56
CA VAL A 59 -11.13 1.87 7.64
C VAL A 59 -10.13 2.97 7.32
N ARG A 60 -10.25 4.09 7.99
CA ARG A 60 -9.25 5.15 7.91
C ARG A 60 -8.23 4.95 9.02
N GLY A 61 -6.95 4.89 8.66
CA GLY A 61 -5.87 4.76 9.62
C GLY A 61 -5.80 5.96 10.56
N SER A 62 -5.73 5.72 11.87
CA SER A 62 -5.72 6.78 12.87
C SER A 62 -4.45 7.61 12.89
N LEU A 63 -3.33 7.06 12.41
CA LEU A 63 -2.03 7.74 12.39
C LEU A 63 -1.73 8.33 11.02
N SER A 64 -2.03 7.62 9.95
CA SER A 64 -1.70 8.04 8.58
C SER A 64 -2.82 8.80 7.90
N GLY A 65 -4.07 8.60 8.31
CA GLY A 65 -5.24 9.08 7.58
C GLY A 65 -5.50 8.31 6.28
N ALA A 66 -4.70 7.29 5.98
CA ALA A 66 -4.86 6.50 4.77
C ALA A 66 -6.07 5.56 4.87
N LEU A 67 -6.68 5.25 3.74
CA LEU A 67 -7.74 4.24 3.68
C LEU A 67 -7.10 2.85 3.63
N ILE A 68 -7.54 1.98 4.51
CA ILE A 68 -6.94 0.66 4.74
C ILE A 68 -7.99 -0.41 4.51
N PRO A 69 -7.81 -1.33 3.52
CA PRO A 69 -8.70 -2.48 3.37
C PRO A 69 -8.71 -3.32 4.65
N SER A 70 -9.91 -3.75 5.08
CA SER A 70 -10.08 -4.40 6.39
C SER A 70 -9.83 -5.90 6.41
N GLU A 71 -9.86 -6.57 5.26
CA GLU A 71 -9.84 -8.04 5.18
C GLU A 71 -8.50 -8.61 4.73
N GLY A 72 -7.42 -7.84 4.88
CA GLY A 72 -6.07 -8.29 4.59
C GLY A 72 -5.48 -9.14 5.71
N LEU A 73 -4.23 -9.53 5.54
CA LEU A 73 -3.47 -10.25 6.56
C LEU A 73 -2.89 -9.32 7.62
N ALA A 74 -2.49 -8.15 7.22
CA ALA A 74 -1.94 -7.15 8.13
C ALA A 74 -1.97 -5.77 7.44
N ALA A 75 -1.99 -4.74 8.27
CA ALA A 75 -1.80 -3.37 7.79
C ALA A 75 -0.76 -2.68 8.67
N LEU A 76 0.06 -1.85 8.04
CA LEU A 76 1.11 -1.08 8.69
C LEU A 76 0.94 0.37 8.29
N GLU A 77 1.05 1.28 9.27
CA GLU A 77 1.12 2.71 9.01
C GLU A 77 2.56 3.18 9.12
N CYS A 78 2.99 3.99 8.17
CA CYS A 78 4.39 4.37 8.01
C CYS A 78 4.53 5.89 7.88
N SER A 79 5.66 6.40 8.35
CA SER A 79 6.06 7.79 8.18
C SER A 79 7.35 7.85 7.35
N VAL A 80 7.34 8.61 6.28
CA VAL A 80 8.50 8.72 5.38
C VAL A 80 9.67 9.32 6.13
N ALA A 81 10.79 8.59 6.16
CA ALA A 81 12.04 9.05 6.74
C ALA A 81 13.01 9.55 5.64
N ARG A 82 13.05 8.87 4.51
CA ARG A 82 14.03 9.16 3.47
C ARG A 82 13.53 8.72 2.09
N ARG A 83 13.90 9.49 1.07
CA ARG A 83 13.63 9.18 -0.34
C ARG A 83 14.95 9.07 -1.08
N VAL A 84 15.12 8.00 -1.86
CA VAL A 84 16.35 7.75 -2.61
C VAL A 84 15.99 7.45 -4.07
N PRO A 85 16.34 8.33 -5.01
CA PRO A 85 16.21 8.04 -6.43
C PRO A 85 17.10 6.84 -6.81
N ALA A 86 16.56 5.89 -7.56
CA ALA A 86 17.27 4.69 -7.97
C ALA A 86 16.84 4.30 -9.39
N GLY A 87 17.52 4.84 -10.41
CA GLY A 87 17.17 4.59 -11.81
C GLY A 87 15.76 5.08 -12.13
N ASP A 88 14.91 4.18 -12.59
CA ASP A 88 13.50 4.45 -12.90
C ASP A 88 12.56 4.19 -11.71
N HIS A 89 13.11 4.06 -10.51
CA HIS A 89 12.38 3.84 -9.27
C HIS A 89 12.72 4.89 -8.23
N LEU A 90 11.79 5.07 -7.29
CA LEU A 90 11.99 5.83 -6.06
C LEU A 90 11.97 4.86 -4.90
N LEU A 91 13.04 4.82 -4.12
CA LEU A 91 13.08 4.07 -2.86
C LEU A 91 12.58 4.98 -1.74
N VAL A 92 11.55 4.52 -1.04
CA VAL A 92 11.00 5.23 0.12
C VAL A 92 11.32 4.42 1.36
N ILE A 93 12.13 5.00 2.25
CA ILE A 93 12.47 4.41 3.54
C ILE A 93 11.59 5.09 4.57
N ALA A 94 10.84 4.29 5.33
CA ALA A 94 9.87 4.81 6.27
C ALA A 94 9.93 4.07 7.59
N SER A 95 9.63 4.78 8.67
CA SER A 95 9.43 4.18 9.98
C SER A 95 8.03 3.60 10.06
N VAL A 96 7.89 2.38 10.55
CA VAL A 96 6.58 1.81 10.90
C VAL A 96 6.15 2.45 12.21
N ILE A 97 5.07 3.21 12.18
CA ILE A 97 4.58 3.96 13.34
C ILE A 97 3.34 3.32 13.99
N GLY A 98 2.73 2.35 13.32
CA GLY A 98 1.59 1.63 13.86
C GLY A 98 1.23 0.41 13.04
N VAL A 99 0.56 -0.53 13.69
CA VAL A 99 0.05 -1.75 13.06
C VAL A 99 -1.45 -1.83 13.37
N PRO A 100 -2.32 -1.28 12.50
CA PRO A 100 -3.76 -1.25 12.74
C PRO A 100 -4.38 -2.60 13.00
N TYR A 101 -3.95 -3.64 12.28
CA TYR A 101 -4.39 -5.01 12.54
C TYR A 101 -3.42 -6.04 11.99
N THR A 102 -3.50 -7.23 12.55
CA THR A 102 -2.96 -8.46 12.01
C THR A 102 -4.04 -9.53 12.07
N ALA A 103 -4.18 -10.35 11.03
CA ALA A 103 -5.11 -11.47 11.04
C ALA A 103 -4.44 -12.69 11.66
N GLU A 104 -5.19 -13.44 12.47
CA GLU A 104 -4.68 -14.67 13.09
C GLU A 104 -4.58 -15.82 12.09
N THR A 105 -5.43 -15.80 11.07
CA THR A 105 -5.50 -16.84 10.04
C THR A 105 -5.71 -16.22 8.67
N GLY A 106 -5.49 -17.00 7.63
CA GLY A 106 -5.73 -16.58 6.26
C GLY A 106 -4.54 -16.88 5.37
N ASP A 107 -4.83 -17.05 4.08
CA ASP A 107 -3.81 -17.28 3.08
C ASP A 107 -3.38 -15.97 2.44
N PRO A 108 -2.08 -15.77 2.19
CA PRO A 108 -1.61 -14.56 1.53
C PRO A 108 -1.97 -14.55 0.05
N LEU A 109 -2.16 -13.35 -0.50
CA LEU A 109 -2.22 -13.15 -1.92
C LEU A 109 -0.79 -13.14 -2.46
N ILE A 110 -0.45 -14.13 -3.28
CA ILE A 110 0.88 -14.23 -3.89
C ILE A 110 0.78 -13.84 -5.35
N ARG A 111 1.70 -13.00 -5.81
CA ARG A 111 1.86 -12.71 -7.23
C ARG A 111 3.16 -13.32 -7.73
N PHE A 112 3.04 -14.18 -8.73
CA PHE A 112 4.18 -14.84 -9.36
C PHE A 112 4.01 -14.89 -10.87
N ARG A 113 4.96 -14.30 -11.58
CA ARG A 113 4.95 -14.21 -13.06
C ARG A 113 3.64 -13.63 -13.60
N GLY A 114 3.16 -12.55 -12.96
CA GLY A 114 1.93 -11.87 -13.37
C GLY A 114 0.63 -12.61 -13.03
N ARG A 115 0.71 -13.68 -12.28
CA ARG A 115 -0.44 -14.51 -11.87
C ARG A 115 -0.55 -14.55 -10.35
N TYR A 116 -1.69 -15.01 -9.86
CA TYR A 116 -1.95 -15.18 -8.42
C TYR A 116 -2.14 -16.66 -8.10
N PRO A 117 -1.05 -17.44 -7.96
CA PRO A 117 -1.15 -18.85 -7.62
C PRO A 117 -1.65 -19.04 -6.19
N VAL A 118 -2.29 -20.18 -5.96
CA VAL A 118 -2.67 -20.63 -4.62
C VAL A 118 -1.42 -21.14 -3.90
N LEU A 119 -1.28 -20.76 -2.65
CA LEU A 119 -0.19 -21.23 -1.81
C LEU A 119 -0.34 -22.73 -1.47
#